data_9ed44782d141c315abd4db9ce8f6fb23
#
_entry.id   9ed44782d141c315abd4db9ce8f6fb23
#
_cell.length_a   1.000
_cell.length_b   1.000
_cell.length_c   1.000
_cell.angle_alpha   90.00
_cell.angle_beta   90.00
_cell.angle_gamma   90.00
#
_symmetry.space_group_name_H-M   'P 1'
#
loop_
_entity.id
_entity.type
_entity.pdbx_description
1 polymer ?
#
loop_
_entity_poly.entity_id
_entity_poly.type
_entity_poly.pdbx_seq_one_letter_code
_entity_poly.pdbx_strand_id
1 'polypeptide(L)'
;MAERKNYDIGLVNVGKMLTEKRKSLGERYSSREKFINLRSSELFGSDDWISLRHLSNIETGKNWISIEKLLLLATALEENPVYLFEAILRAYHSNS
;
A
#
# COMPACT_ATOMS: atom_id res chain seq x y z
N MET A 1 -1.69 10.64 -14.84
CA MET A 1 -2.09 11.82 -14.07
C MET A 1 -0.90 12.43 -13.37
N ALA A 2 -0.85 13.75 -13.36
CA ALA A 2 0.27 14.43 -12.74
C ALA A 2 0.30 14.20 -11.23
N GLU A 3 1.50 14.24 -10.67
CA GLU A 3 1.65 14.20 -9.22
C GLU A 3 1.00 15.42 -8.60
N ARG A 4 0.52 15.26 -7.38
CA ARG A 4 -0.04 16.38 -6.64
C ARG A 4 1.08 17.32 -6.26
N LYS A 5 0.86 18.61 -6.48
CA LYS A 5 1.87 19.62 -6.16
C LYS A 5 1.94 19.90 -4.67
N ASN A 6 0.82 19.79 -3.98
CA ASN A 6 0.75 20.02 -2.54
C ASN A 6 0.51 18.69 -1.83
N TYR A 7 0.95 18.64 -0.59
CA TYR A 7 0.68 17.47 0.24
C TYR A 7 -0.81 17.29 0.42
N ASP A 8 -1.26 16.08 0.19
CA ASP A 8 -2.57 15.66 0.65
C ASP A 8 -2.33 14.89 1.95
N ILE A 9 -2.59 15.54 3.06
CA ILE A 9 -2.34 14.96 4.37
C ILE A 9 -3.07 13.63 4.53
N GLY A 10 -4.27 13.54 3.96
CA GLY A 10 -5.02 12.28 4.02
C GLY A 10 -4.27 11.15 3.34
N LEU A 11 -3.71 11.40 2.15
CA LEU A 11 -2.96 10.38 1.45
C LEU A 11 -1.65 10.04 2.16
N VAL A 12 -1.01 11.00 2.78
CA VAL A 12 0.18 10.74 3.59
C VAL A 12 -0.17 9.80 4.75
N ASN A 13 -1.29 10.05 5.41
CA ASN A 13 -1.74 9.20 6.52
C ASN A 13 -2.08 7.79 6.04
N VAL A 14 -2.71 7.66 4.87
CA VAL A 14 -2.97 6.36 4.26
C VAL A 14 -1.65 5.62 4.01
N GLY A 15 -0.68 6.34 3.43
CA GLY A 15 0.62 5.74 3.14
C GLY A 15 1.32 5.24 4.39
N LYS A 16 1.28 6.01 5.46
CA LYS A 16 1.88 5.60 6.74
C LYS A 16 1.21 4.35 7.29
N MET A 17 -0.11 4.31 7.24
CA MET A 17 -0.87 3.16 7.72
C MET A 17 -0.50 1.91 6.94
N LEU A 18 -0.41 2.01 5.60
CA LEU A 18 -0.06 0.87 4.77
C LEU A 18 1.37 0.42 5.03
N THR A 19 2.29 1.36 5.21
CA THR A 19 3.68 1.05 5.55
C THR A 19 3.76 0.26 6.85
N GLU A 20 3.00 0.68 7.85
CA GLU A 20 2.99 -0.01 9.14
C GLU A 20 2.42 -1.41 9.02
N LYS A 21 1.36 -1.56 8.24
CA LYS A 21 0.79 -2.90 8.01
C LYS A 21 1.80 -3.82 7.33
N ARG A 22 2.51 -3.31 6.32
CA ARG A 22 3.53 -4.10 5.65
C ARG A 22 4.62 -4.53 6.61
N LYS A 23 5.14 -3.59 7.39
CA LYS A 23 6.23 -3.90 8.33
C LYS A 23 5.78 -4.85 9.43
N SER A 24 4.51 -4.80 9.79
CA SER A 24 3.98 -5.69 10.84
C SER A 24 3.91 -7.15 10.40
N LEU A 25 4.04 -7.43 9.10
CA LEU A 25 4.08 -8.80 8.62
C LEU A 25 5.38 -9.51 8.99
N GLY A 26 6.41 -8.78 9.37
CA GLY A 26 7.67 -9.35 9.79
C GLY A 26 8.86 -8.74 9.07
N GLU A 27 10.05 -9.05 9.55
CA GLU A 27 11.27 -8.46 9.01
C GLU A 27 11.51 -8.78 7.53
N ARG A 28 11.03 -9.93 7.08
CA ARG A 28 11.18 -10.31 5.68
C ARG A 28 10.50 -9.33 4.74
N TYR A 29 9.50 -8.59 5.23
CA TYR A 29 8.71 -7.67 4.43
C TYR A 29 8.96 -6.22 4.80
N SER A 30 10.02 -5.95 5.55
CA SER A 30 10.29 -4.60 6.05
C SER A 30 10.73 -3.62 4.97
N SER A 31 11.33 -4.11 3.88
CA SER A 31 11.62 -3.24 2.75
C SER A 31 10.57 -3.46 1.66
N ARG A 32 10.30 -2.40 0.89
CA ARG A 32 9.32 -2.49 -0.18
C ARG A 32 9.74 -3.51 -1.23
N GLU A 33 11.02 -3.51 -1.58
CA GLU A 33 11.51 -4.42 -2.61
C GLU A 33 11.34 -5.88 -2.20
N LYS A 34 11.73 -6.21 -0.97
CA LYS A 34 11.56 -7.57 -0.47
C LYS A 34 10.09 -7.97 -0.42
N PHE A 35 9.25 -7.06 0.04
CA PHE A 35 7.82 -7.31 0.10
C PHE A 35 7.25 -7.63 -1.28
N ILE A 36 7.58 -6.81 -2.26
CA ILE A 36 7.09 -7.03 -3.63
C ILE A 36 7.55 -8.40 -4.15
N ASN A 37 8.84 -8.68 -4.02
CA ASN A 37 9.42 -9.89 -4.59
C ASN A 37 8.94 -11.15 -3.89
N LEU A 38 8.89 -11.14 -2.57
CA LEU A 38 8.44 -12.31 -1.82
C LEU A 38 6.96 -12.59 -2.08
N ARG A 39 6.13 -11.55 -2.06
CA ARG A 39 4.70 -11.76 -2.31
C ARG A 39 4.44 -12.19 -3.74
N SER A 40 5.24 -11.71 -4.70
CA SER A 40 5.13 -12.17 -6.08
C SER A 40 5.25 -13.69 -6.14
N SER A 41 6.30 -14.24 -5.56
CA SER A 41 6.51 -15.68 -5.61
C SER A 41 5.55 -16.45 -4.71
N GLU A 42 5.14 -15.87 -3.58
CA GLU A 42 4.28 -16.55 -2.62
C GLU A 42 2.82 -16.56 -3.01
N LEU A 43 2.33 -15.48 -3.62
CA LEU A 43 0.89 -15.28 -3.80
C LEU A 43 0.45 -15.00 -5.23
N PHE A 44 1.35 -14.56 -6.10
CA PHE A 44 0.96 -14.06 -7.41
C PHE A 44 1.60 -14.82 -8.57
N GLY A 45 2.05 -16.04 -8.33
CA GLY A 45 2.60 -16.89 -9.39
C GLY A 45 3.84 -16.32 -10.04
N SER A 46 4.61 -15.55 -9.30
CA SER A 46 5.83 -14.85 -9.77
C SER A 46 5.54 -13.75 -10.79
N ASP A 47 4.29 -13.28 -10.84
CA ASP A 47 3.94 -12.15 -11.70
C ASP A 47 4.29 -10.81 -11.05
N ASP A 48 4.52 -9.82 -11.88
CA ASP A 48 4.71 -8.45 -11.43
C ASP A 48 3.35 -7.87 -11.05
N TRP A 49 3.08 -7.79 -9.76
CA TRP A 49 1.79 -7.32 -9.28
C TRP A 49 1.78 -5.84 -8.94
N ILE A 50 2.94 -5.29 -8.61
CA ILE A 50 3.09 -3.85 -8.36
C ILE A 50 4.56 -3.49 -8.55
N SER A 51 4.83 -2.31 -9.10
CA SER A 51 6.21 -1.86 -9.23
C SER A 51 6.69 -1.22 -7.93
N LEU A 52 8.00 -1.20 -7.73
CA LEU A 52 8.59 -0.54 -6.58
C LEU A 52 8.22 0.94 -6.55
N ARG A 53 8.26 1.59 -7.70
CA ARG A 53 7.90 3.01 -7.79
C ARG A 53 6.44 3.24 -7.42
N HIS A 54 5.55 2.38 -7.90
CA HIS A 54 4.12 2.54 -7.60
C HIS A 54 3.86 2.36 -6.11
N LEU A 55 4.43 1.32 -5.50
CA LEU A 55 4.25 1.10 -4.07
C LEU A 55 4.83 2.26 -3.26
N SER A 56 6.01 2.76 -3.66
CA SER A 56 6.61 3.92 -3.00
C SER A 56 5.69 5.13 -3.07
N ASN A 57 5.10 5.37 -4.23
CA ASN A 57 4.20 6.53 -4.39
C ASN A 57 2.96 6.40 -3.54
N ILE A 58 2.43 5.20 -3.40
CA ILE A 58 1.28 4.97 -2.52
C ILE A 58 1.67 5.18 -1.06
N GLU A 59 2.79 4.60 -0.63
CA GLU A 59 3.20 4.64 0.78
C GLU A 59 3.67 6.01 1.22
N THR A 60 4.07 6.87 0.27
CA THR A 60 4.49 8.23 0.60
C THR A 60 3.39 9.27 0.36
N GLY A 61 2.20 8.83 -0.04
CA GLY A 61 1.06 9.72 -0.18
C GLY A 61 1.02 10.52 -1.47
N LYS A 62 1.75 10.08 -2.49
CA LYS A 62 1.78 10.79 -3.76
C LYS A 62 0.63 10.43 -4.68
N ASN A 63 0.12 9.22 -4.58
CA ASN A 63 -0.93 8.73 -5.46
C ASN A 63 -2.06 8.07 -4.67
N TRP A 64 -3.26 8.19 -5.20
CA TRP A 64 -4.37 7.38 -4.74
C TRP A 64 -4.16 5.92 -5.16
N ILE A 65 -4.84 5.02 -4.47
CA ILE A 65 -4.80 3.58 -4.77
C ILE A 65 -5.97 3.27 -5.68
N SER A 66 -5.69 2.65 -6.84
CA SER A 66 -6.76 2.16 -7.69
C SER A 66 -7.43 0.97 -7.02
N ILE A 67 -8.66 0.69 -7.43
CA ILE A 67 -9.38 -0.48 -6.90
C ILE A 67 -8.60 -1.75 -7.19
N GLU A 68 -8.03 -1.87 -8.36
CA GLU A 68 -7.22 -3.05 -8.70
C GLU A 68 -6.06 -3.22 -7.72
N LYS A 69 -5.33 -2.14 -7.46
CA LYS A 69 -4.19 -2.22 -6.55
C LYS A 69 -4.64 -2.43 -5.10
N LEU A 70 -5.81 -1.91 -4.74
CA LEU A 70 -6.38 -2.18 -3.42
C LEU A 70 -6.58 -3.68 -3.21
N LEU A 71 -7.15 -4.37 -4.20
CA LEU A 71 -7.39 -5.80 -4.09
C LEU A 71 -6.08 -6.58 -3.99
N LEU A 72 -5.08 -6.19 -4.79
CA LEU A 72 -3.77 -6.84 -4.75
C LEU A 72 -3.06 -6.58 -3.42
N LEU A 73 -3.13 -5.35 -2.92
CA LEU A 73 -2.52 -5.02 -1.63
C LEU A 73 -3.21 -5.74 -0.49
N ALA A 74 -4.54 -5.88 -0.53
CA ALA A 74 -5.25 -6.62 0.51
C ALA A 74 -4.74 -8.06 0.58
N THR A 75 -4.59 -8.71 -0.58
CA THR A 75 -4.04 -10.06 -0.63
C THR A 75 -2.63 -10.09 -0.06
N ALA A 76 -1.77 -9.16 -0.51
CA ALA A 76 -0.37 -9.12 -0.09
C ALA A 76 -0.22 -8.83 1.39
N LEU A 77 -1.13 -8.05 1.97
CA LEU A 77 -1.12 -7.71 3.40
C LEU A 77 -1.91 -8.70 4.25
N GLU A 78 -2.51 -9.71 3.61
CA GLU A 78 -3.31 -10.74 4.28
C GLU A 78 -4.51 -10.12 5.01
N GLU A 79 -5.17 -9.18 4.33
CA GLU A 79 -6.31 -8.47 4.89
C GLU A 79 -7.54 -8.64 4.02
N ASN A 80 -8.70 -8.58 4.64
CA ASN A 80 -9.94 -8.52 3.90
C ASN A 80 -10.01 -7.16 3.18
N PRO A 81 -10.29 -7.15 1.86
CA PRO A 81 -10.26 -5.87 1.13
C PRO A 81 -11.29 -4.85 1.61
N VAL A 82 -12.42 -5.30 2.14
CA VAL A 82 -13.42 -4.37 2.68
C VAL A 82 -12.85 -3.68 3.93
N TYR A 83 -12.22 -4.45 4.80
CA TYR A 83 -11.61 -3.88 6.02
C TYR A 83 -10.43 -2.98 5.67
N LEU A 84 -9.65 -3.37 4.67
CA LEU A 84 -8.55 -2.51 4.23
C LEU A 84 -9.08 -1.19 3.70
N PHE A 85 -10.14 -1.23 2.90
CA PHE A 85 -10.75 -0.01 2.38
C PHE A 85 -11.25 0.88 3.51
N GLU A 86 -11.89 0.29 4.52
CA GLU A 86 -12.33 1.05 5.69
C GLU A 86 -11.15 1.70 6.42
N ALA A 87 -10.05 0.97 6.57
CA ALA A 87 -8.86 1.50 7.21
C ALA A 87 -8.28 2.67 6.40
N ILE A 88 -8.30 2.54 5.07
CA ILE A 88 -7.85 3.62 4.18
C ILE A 88 -8.71 4.87 4.39
N LEU A 89 -10.04 4.71 4.42
CA LEU A 89 -10.93 5.84 4.61
C LEU A 89 -10.71 6.50 5.98
N ARG A 90 -10.54 5.68 7.02
CA ARG A 90 -10.28 6.22 8.36
C ARG A 90 -8.96 7.00 8.40
N ALA A 91 -7.92 6.44 7.81
CA ALA A 91 -6.63 7.12 7.78
C ALA A 91 -6.72 8.42 6.98
N TYR A 92 -7.43 8.38 5.86
CA TYR A 92 -7.58 9.55 5.00
C TYR A 92 -8.30 10.68 5.73
N HIS A 93 -9.31 10.36 6.51
CA HIS A 93 -10.11 11.37 7.21
C HIS A 93 -9.58 11.71 8.59
N SER A 94 -8.43 11.15 8.97
CA SER A 94 -7.80 11.50 10.24
C SER A 94 -7.31 12.94 10.17
N ASN A 95 -7.62 13.72 11.20
CA ASN A 95 -7.30 15.15 11.22
C ASN A 95 -6.10 15.50 12.09
N SER A 96 -5.33 14.53 12.43
CA SER A 96 -4.20 14.79 13.30
C SER A 96 -2.97 15.23 12.55
#